data_2e98074f600367d656db7f58f702a816
#
_entry.id   2e98074f600367d656db7f58f702a816
#
_cell.length_a   1.000
_cell.length_b   1.000
_cell.length_c   1.000
_cell.angle_alpha   90.00
_cell.angle_beta   90.00
_cell.angle_gamma   90.00
#
_symmetry.space_group_name_H-M   'P 1'
#
loop_
_entity.id
_entity.type
_entity.pdbx_description
1 polymer ?
#
loop_
_entity_poly.entity_id
_entity_poly.type
_entity_poly.pdbx_seq_one_letter_code
_entity_poly.pdbx_strand_id
1 'polypeptide(L)'
;VQTKERVTDQAATAGFTWGYENGLRDGACEYLVRQLQPAAPAKRNCSVLYVPQGFEAIDQGVIEALRLTVREVYVAEPARMAEQASLVRPDWMLVLNGLHVFPADHLEQVDAVRSLGIRTAIWFADDPYVTADTMYIAPRYDAVLTHELSTIQMYRERGCAKVVYMPLAVDQMRFKPMTVEEKYRSDICFIGQAFWNRVEMFDAIAPYLKTRKVFIAGGLWDRMRSFKELKRFIRMGWLPVEESIRHYNGARIVINLHRTTETGKDNKNVLGLPGRSINPRTYEIAACGTLQLTDRREDLPHYYRPGAEIETFADAEELRAKLEYYLTHEDERRALALRGLRRTLVDHTYTRRLQQIAEVLGW
;
A
#
# COMPACT_ATOMS: atom_id res chain seq x y z
N VAL A 1 -21.73 5.94 47.92
CA VAL A 1 -20.72 4.89 48.06
C VAL A 1 -20.94 3.83 46.98
N GLN A 2 -22.12 3.16 46.89
CA GLN A 2 -22.44 2.13 45.91
C GLN A 2 -22.24 2.52 44.44
N THR A 3 -22.44 3.78 44.07
CA THR A 3 -22.27 4.26 42.69
C THR A 3 -20.80 4.35 42.28
N LYS A 4 -19.89 4.74 43.23
CA LYS A 4 -18.45 4.78 42.95
C LYS A 4 -17.83 3.39 42.83
N GLU A 5 -18.17 2.45 43.69
CA GLU A 5 -17.70 1.06 43.62
C GLU A 5 -18.14 0.42 42.31
N ARG A 6 -19.38 0.58 41.89
CA ARG A 6 -19.89 0.05 40.61
C ARG A 6 -19.18 0.63 39.39
N VAL A 7 -18.80 1.90 39.39
CA VAL A 7 -18.02 2.55 38.34
C VAL A 7 -16.60 1.99 38.31
N THR A 8 -15.99 1.77 39.48
CA THR A 8 -14.64 1.21 39.60
C THR A 8 -14.59 -0.24 39.08
N ASP A 9 -15.57 -1.07 39.44
CA ASP A 9 -15.68 -2.46 38.99
C ASP A 9 -15.90 -2.55 37.45
N GLN A 10 -16.74 -1.69 36.91
CA GLN A 10 -16.95 -1.61 35.46
C GLN A 10 -15.68 -1.19 34.73
N ALA A 11 -14.95 -0.20 35.25
CA ALA A 11 -13.68 0.22 34.68
C ALA A 11 -12.60 -0.86 34.75
N ALA A 12 -12.52 -1.59 35.86
CA ALA A 12 -11.60 -2.71 36.05
C ALA A 12 -11.90 -3.87 35.06
N THR A 13 -13.18 -4.22 34.92
CA THR A 13 -13.64 -5.26 33.99
C THR A 13 -13.36 -4.85 32.54
N ALA A 14 -13.65 -3.62 32.17
CA ALA A 14 -13.36 -3.10 30.84
C ALA A 14 -11.86 -3.10 30.55
N GLY A 15 -11.03 -2.68 31.52
CA GLY A 15 -9.57 -2.71 31.42
C GLY A 15 -8.99 -4.11 31.28
N PHE A 16 -9.53 -5.07 32.04
CA PHE A 16 -9.13 -6.47 31.94
C PHE A 16 -9.46 -7.07 30.56
N THR A 17 -10.71 -6.94 30.14
CA THR A 17 -11.18 -7.44 28.82
C THR A 17 -10.31 -6.85 27.71
N TRP A 18 -10.10 -5.55 27.76
CA TRP A 18 -9.27 -4.86 26.80
C TRP A 18 -7.81 -5.35 26.79
N GLY A 19 -7.20 -5.51 27.96
CA GLY A 19 -5.82 -6.01 28.10
C GLY A 19 -5.67 -7.45 27.59
N TYR A 20 -6.64 -8.31 27.93
CA TYR A 20 -6.68 -9.69 27.47
C TYR A 20 -6.80 -9.79 25.94
N GLU A 21 -7.72 -9.03 25.34
CA GLU A 21 -7.95 -9.03 23.90
C GLU A 21 -6.74 -8.54 23.11
N ASN A 22 -6.10 -7.46 23.55
CA ASN A 22 -4.90 -6.95 22.89
C ASN A 22 -3.71 -7.88 23.10
N GLY A 23 -3.57 -8.46 24.30
CA GLY A 23 -2.53 -9.44 24.57
C GLY A 23 -2.61 -10.68 23.69
N LEU A 24 -3.83 -11.18 23.42
CA LEU A 24 -4.03 -12.29 22.48
C LEU A 24 -3.61 -11.92 21.05
N ARG A 25 -4.04 -10.74 20.57
CA ARG A 25 -3.63 -10.24 19.24
C ARG A 25 -2.12 -10.08 19.15
N ASP A 26 -1.53 -9.35 20.10
CA ASP A 26 -0.11 -9.01 20.07
C ASP A 26 0.74 -10.27 20.16
N GLY A 27 0.41 -11.22 21.05
CA GLY A 27 1.10 -12.49 21.17
C GLY A 27 1.00 -13.37 19.92
N ALA A 28 -0.17 -13.46 19.29
CA ALA A 28 -0.35 -14.23 18.06
C ALA A 28 0.40 -13.59 16.88
N CYS A 29 0.37 -12.28 16.75
CA CYS A 29 1.12 -11.56 15.72
C CYS A 29 2.63 -11.70 15.92
N GLU A 30 3.11 -11.53 17.15
CA GLU A 30 4.54 -11.68 17.49
C GLU A 30 5.04 -13.09 17.19
N TYR A 31 4.27 -14.11 17.56
CA TYR A 31 4.59 -15.49 17.22
C TYR A 31 4.76 -15.68 15.71
N LEU A 32 3.80 -15.19 14.88
CA LEU A 32 3.89 -15.29 13.42
C LEU A 32 5.11 -14.57 12.87
N VAL A 33 5.37 -13.33 13.31
CA VAL A 33 6.53 -12.54 12.87
C VAL A 33 7.83 -13.26 13.16
N ARG A 34 7.97 -13.85 14.35
CA ARG A 34 9.18 -14.62 14.74
C ARG A 34 9.34 -15.90 13.92
N GLN A 35 8.24 -16.63 13.66
CA GLN A 35 8.28 -17.90 12.93
C GLN A 35 8.53 -17.72 11.42
N LEU A 36 8.09 -16.59 10.87
CA LEU A 36 8.11 -16.32 9.43
C LEU A 36 9.24 -15.37 9.01
N GLN A 37 10.27 -15.19 9.86
CA GLN A 37 11.45 -14.41 9.45
C GLN A 37 12.14 -15.12 8.28
N PRO A 38 12.14 -14.51 7.07
CA PRO A 38 12.78 -15.14 5.92
C PRO A 38 14.29 -15.15 6.12
N ALA A 39 14.95 -16.23 5.72
CA ALA A 39 16.40 -16.23 5.55
C ALA A 39 16.76 -15.15 4.49
N ALA A 40 17.86 -14.46 4.72
CA ALA A 40 18.37 -13.51 3.73
C ALA A 40 18.63 -14.24 2.40
N PRO A 41 18.15 -13.75 1.25
CA PRO A 41 18.39 -14.38 -0.02
C PRO A 41 19.87 -14.31 -0.38
N ALA A 42 20.32 -15.26 -1.21
CA ALA A 42 21.62 -15.13 -1.86
C ALA A 42 21.61 -13.90 -2.76
N LYS A 43 22.57 -13.00 -2.58
CA LYS A 43 22.69 -11.80 -3.39
C LYS A 43 23.03 -12.13 -4.84
N ARG A 44 22.36 -11.49 -5.77
CA ARG A 44 22.70 -11.52 -7.19
C ARG A 44 23.97 -10.70 -7.44
N ASN A 45 24.83 -11.19 -8.33
CA ASN A 45 26.05 -10.47 -8.72
C ASN A 45 25.72 -9.34 -9.72
N CYS A 46 24.99 -8.37 -9.25
CA CYS A 46 24.46 -7.24 -10.03
C CYS A 46 24.55 -5.96 -9.19
N SER A 47 24.79 -4.84 -9.85
CA SER A 47 24.72 -3.49 -9.27
C SER A 47 23.51 -2.75 -9.82
N VAL A 48 22.76 -2.08 -8.96
CA VAL A 48 21.54 -1.35 -9.32
C VAL A 48 21.60 0.08 -8.84
N LEU A 49 21.35 1.02 -9.73
CA LEU A 49 21.06 2.42 -9.42
C LEU A 49 19.53 2.57 -9.33
N TYR A 50 19.04 2.84 -8.14
CA TYR A 50 17.62 3.10 -7.90
C TYR A 50 17.32 4.59 -7.92
N VAL A 51 16.27 4.99 -8.65
CA VAL A 51 15.82 6.39 -8.75
C VAL A 51 14.42 6.48 -8.12
N PRO A 52 14.29 7.09 -6.93
CA PRO A 52 13.04 7.12 -6.16
C PRO A 52 12.03 8.12 -6.72
N GLN A 53 10.74 7.84 -6.47
CA GLN A 53 9.62 8.73 -6.79
C GLN A 53 9.34 9.77 -5.68
N GLY A 54 9.83 9.57 -4.46
CA GLY A 54 9.41 10.31 -3.28
C GLY A 54 8.19 9.69 -2.56
N PHE A 55 7.85 8.45 -2.89
CA PHE A 55 6.83 7.66 -2.17
C PHE A 55 7.49 6.91 -1.02
N GLU A 56 7.65 7.60 0.13
CA GLU A 56 8.47 7.15 1.26
C GLU A 56 8.30 5.67 1.61
N ALA A 57 7.06 5.18 1.75
CA ALA A 57 6.79 3.79 2.12
C ALA A 57 7.29 2.79 1.06
N ILE A 58 7.16 3.14 -0.22
CA ILE A 58 7.57 2.29 -1.35
C ILE A 58 9.08 2.39 -1.54
N ASP A 59 9.61 3.60 -1.63
CA ASP A 59 11.02 3.84 -1.92
C ASP A 59 11.94 3.20 -0.88
N GLN A 60 11.64 3.38 0.42
CA GLN A 60 12.43 2.76 1.49
C GLN A 60 12.35 1.23 1.44
N GLY A 61 11.15 0.69 1.23
CA GLY A 61 10.97 -0.76 1.11
C GLY A 61 11.74 -1.36 -0.07
N VAL A 62 11.75 -0.69 -1.22
CA VAL A 62 12.53 -1.11 -2.40
C VAL A 62 14.03 -1.00 -2.13
N ILE A 63 14.51 0.10 -1.55
CA ILE A 63 15.93 0.30 -1.23
C ILE A 63 16.44 -0.79 -0.29
N GLU A 64 15.73 -1.05 0.82
CA GLU A 64 16.13 -2.09 1.77
C GLU A 64 16.10 -3.51 1.14
N ALA A 65 15.08 -3.78 0.32
CA ALA A 65 15.00 -5.06 -0.38
C ALA A 65 16.10 -5.22 -1.45
N LEU A 66 16.48 -4.16 -2.17
CA LEU A 66 17.63 -4.18 -3.08
C LEU A 66 18.92 -4.50 -2.35
N ARG A 67 19.18 -3.88 -1.19
CA ARG A 67 20.36 -4.15 -0.35
C ARG A 67 20.48 -5.62 0.05
N LEU A 68 19.35 -6.30 0.19
CA LEU A 68 19.31 -7.74 0.49
C LEU A 68 19.44 -8.62 -0.76
N THR A 69 19.06 -8.12 -1.95
CA THR A 69 18.89 -8.94 -3.15
C THR A 69 20.07 -8.84 -4.11
N VAL A 70 20.74 -7.68 -4.21
CA VAL A 70 21.85 -7.45 -5.14
C VAL A 70 23.16 -7.11 -4.42
N ARG A 71 24.28 -7.24 -5.13
CA ARG A 71 25.62 -6.96 -4.57
C ARG A 71 25.79 -5.51 -4.17
N GLU A 72 25.43 -4.58 -5.06
CA GLU A 72 25.64 -3.16 -4.87
C GLU A 72 24.37 -2.37 -5.19
N VAL A 73 24.05 -1.40 -4.35
CA VAL A 73 22.89 -0.51 -4.51
C VAL A 73 23.34 0.92 -4.39
N TYR A 74 22.99 1.70 -5.38
CA TYR A 74 23.16 3.15 -5.40
C TYR A 74 21.77 3.79 -5.46
N VAL A 75 21.61 4.96 -4.85
CA VAL A 75 20.35 5.72 -4.89
C VAL A 75 20.63 7.06 -5.53
N ALA A 76 19.92 7.37 -6.60
CA ALA A 76 20.10 8.61 -7.35
C ALA A 76 19.03 9.64 -7.03
N GLU A 77 19.38 10.90 -7.19
CA GLU A 77 18.42 12.00 -7.27
C GLU A 77 17.80 12.03 -8.68
N PRO A 78 16.46 12.13 -8.83
CA PRO A 78 15.81 12.16 -10.14
C PRO A 78 16.38 13.21 -11.10
N ALA A 79 16.79 14.38 -10.58
CA ALA A 79 17.37 15.46 -11.39
C ALA A 79 18.81 15.20 -11.88
N ARG A 80 19.52 14.20 -11.31
CA ARG A 80 20.93 13.92 -11.57
C ARG A 80 21.20 12.46 -11.93
N MET A 81 20.19 11.71 -12.35
CA MET A 81 20.31 10.26 -12.53
C MET A 81 21.32 9.89 -13.62
N ALA A 82 21.43 10.65 -14.71
CA ALA A 82 22.41 10.39 -15.77
C ALA A 82 23.86 10.66 -15.31
N GLU A 83 24.09 11.76 -14.60
CA GLU A 83 25.37 12.07 -13.99
C GLU A 83 25.82 10.97 -13.03
N GLN A 84 24.95 10.60 -12.10
CA GLN A 84 25.24 9.59 -11.09
C GLN A 84 25.44 8.19 -11.71
N ALA A 85 24.65 7.84 -12.73
CA ALA A 85 24.85 6.61 -13.48
C ALA A 85 26.22 6.57 -14.20
N SER A 86 26.66 7.70 -14.74
CA SER A 86 27.97 7.78 -15.40
C SER A 86 29.16 7.58 -14.44
N LEU A 87 28.99 7.98 -13.18
CA LEU A 87 30.01 7.83 -12.13
C LEU A 87 30.10 6.39 -11.60
N VAL A 88 28.93 5.77 -11.28
CA VAL A 88 28.93 4.44 -10.62
C VAL A 88 28.86 3.27 -11.60
N ARG A 89 28.46 3.51 -12.85
CA ARG A 89 28.36 2.50 -13.91
C ARG A 89 27.66 1.22 -13.47
N PRO A 90 26.37 1.29 -13.04
CA PRO A 90 25.63 0.13 -12.57
C PRO A 90 25.27 -0.80 -13.74
N ASP A 91 24.97 -2.05 -13.46
CA ASP A 91 24.43 -2.97 -14.47
C ASP A 91 22.99 -2.59 -14.89
N TRP A 92 22.23 -2.05 -13.94
CA TRP A 92 20.85 -1.63 -14.16
C TRP A 92 20.54 -0.29 -13.48
N MET A 93 19.73 0.53 -14.15
CA MET A 93 19.00 1.63 -13.53
C MET A 93 17.52 1.24 -13.38
N LEU A 94 17.00 1.24 -12.15
CA LEU A 94 15.59 1.01 -11.84
C LEU A 94 14.94 2.31 -11.36
N VAL A 95 13.99 2.83 -12.16
CA VAL A 95 13.23 4.04 -11.85
C VAL A 95 11.87 3.65 -11.28
N LEU A 96 11.48 4.26 -10.15
CA LEU A 96 10.11 4.13 -9.66
C LEU A 96 9.25 5.24 -10.27
N ASN A 97 8.17 4.88 -10.91
CA ASN A 97 7.07 5.72 -11.42
C ASN A 97 7.44 6.79 -12.46
N GLY A 98 8.55 7.51 -12.30
CA GLY A 98 9.07 8.47 -13.29
C GLY A 98 8.22 9.71 -13.51
N LEU A 99 7.45 10.15 -12.50
CA LEU A 99 6.48 11.25 -12.58
C LEU A 99 6.77 12.31 -11.51
N HIS A 100 6.05 13.42 -11.53
CA HIS A 100 5.99 14.48 -10.51
C HIS A 100 7.31 15.10 -10.09
N VAL A 101 8.20 14.36 -9.42
CA VAL A 101 9.49 14.86 -8.94
C VAL A 101 10.61 14.78 -9.99
N PHE A 102 10.32 14.15 -11.12
CA PHE A 102 11.27 14.03 -12.22
C PHE A 102 11.34 15.32 -13.03
N PRO A 103 12.54 15.72 -13.49
CA PRO A 103 12.74 16.94 -14.27
C PRO A 103 12.20 16.82 -15.69
N ALA A 104 12.10 17.96 -16.39
CA ALA A 104 11.59 17.99 -17.76
C ALA A 104 12.46 17.19 -18.75
N ASP A 105 13.77 17.12 -18.51
CA ASP A 105 14.75 16.35 -19.29
C ASP A 105 14.89 14.88 -18.85
N HIS A 106 13.89 14.36 -18.10
CA HIS A 106 13.90 12.99 -17.60
C HIS A 106 14.23 11.97 -18.69
N LEU A 107 13.55 12.05 -19.83
CA LEU A 107 13.70 11.05 -20.90
C LEU A 107 15.04 11.17 -21.63
N GLU A 108 15.58 12.37 -21.79
CA GLU A 108 16.93 12.63 -22.30
C GLU A 108 18.00 12.04 -21.38
N GLN A 109 17.80 12.13 -20.06
CA GLN A 109 18.67 11.49 -19.10
C GLN A 109 18.61 9.96 -19.17
N VAL A 110 17.43 9.37 -19.41
CA VAL A 110 17.29 7.91 -19.64
C VAL A 110 18.07 7.49 -20.89
N ASP A 111 17.96 8.24 -21.99
CA ASP A 111 18.71 7.95 -23.23
C ASP A 111 20.22 8.07 -23.02
N ALA A 112 20.67 9.07 -22.27
CA ALA A 112 22.08 9.21 -21.90
C ALA A 112 22.58 8.00 -21.09
N VAL A 113 21.82 7.50 -20.13
CA VAL A 113 22.14 6.30 -19.35
C VAL A 113 22.23 5.06 -20.27
N ARG A 114 21.27 4.89 -21.17
CA ARG A 114 21.27 3.77 -22.13
C ARG A 114 22.48 3.82 -23.09
N SER A 115 22.90 5.02 -23.51
CA SER A 115 24.09 5.20 -24.35
C SER A 115 25.39 4.78 -23.67
N LEU A 116 25.42 4.72 -22.34
CA LEU A 116 26.52 4.18 -21.55
C LEU A 116 26.54 2.62 -21.51
N GLY A 117 25.56 1.96 -22.13
CA GLY A 117 25.40 0.50 -22.08
C GLY A 117 24.70 0.00 -20.79
N ILE A 118 24.17 0.88 -19.98
CA ILE A 118 23.45 0.56 -18.74
C ILE A 118 22.00 0.20 -19.12
N ARG A 119 21.52 -0.94 -18.64
CA ARG A 119 20.13 -1.37 -18.87
C ARG A 119 19.19 -0.58 -17.98
N THR A 120 17.98 -0.26 -18.48
CA THR A 120 17.03 0.58 -17.80
C THR A 120 15.68 -0.11 -17.60
N ALA A 121 15.13 0.01 -16.41
CA ALA A 121 13.78 -0.47 -16.08
C ALA A 121 13.00 0.63 -15.38
N ILE A 122 11.69 0.71 -15.67
CA ILE A 122 10.76 1.55 -14.92
C ILE A 122 9.70 0.69 -14.26
N TRP A 123 9.33 1.02 -13.02
CA TRP A 123 8.27 0.36 -12.28
C TRP A 123 7.16 1.36 -11.93
N PHE A 124 6.04 1.29 -12.66
CA PHE A 124 4.92 2.18 -12.45
C PHE A 124 4.12 1.79 -11.21
N ALA A 125 3.83 2.80 -10.39
CA ALA A 125 3.10 2.69 -9.12
C ALA A 125 1.75 3.44 -9.13
N ASP A 126 1.50 4.29 -10.15
CA ASP A 126 0.27 5.07 -10.31
C ASP A 126 -0.61 4.63 -11.50
N ASP A 127 -0.31 3.48 -12.11
CA ASP A 127 -1.17 2.90 -13.14
C ASP A 127 -2.55 2.49 -12.55
N PRO A 128 -3.66 2.64 -13.29
CA PRO A 128 -3.78 3.26 -14.62
C PRO A 128 -4.12 4.75 -14.55
N TYR A 129 -3.95 5.41 -13.41
CA TYR A 129 -4.48 6.75 -13.11
C TYR A 129 -3.82 7.89 -13.91
N VAL A 130 -2.68 7.62 -14.51
CA VAL A 130 -1.84 8.63 -15.20
C VAL A 130 -1.38 8.17 -16.58
N THR A 131 -2.21 7.38 -17.28
CA THR A 131 -1.88 6.84 -18.61
C THR A 131 -1.59 7.93 -19.65
N ALA A 132 -2.09 9.15 -19.46
CA ALA A 132 -1.72 10.31 -20.28
C ALA A 132 -0.22 10.57 -20.32
N ASP A 133 0.48 10.26 -19.25
CA ASP A 133 1.92 10.48 -19.11
C ASP A 133 2.70 9.17 -19.32
N THR A 134 2.30 8.07 -18.66
CA THR A 134 3.06 6.81 -18.64
C THR A 134 3.18 6.13 -20.00
N MET A 135 2.19 6.29 -20.89
CA MET A 135 2.24 5.73 -22.24
C MET A 135 3.33 6.36 -23.14
N TYR A 136 3.83 7.53 -22.80
CA TYR A 136 4.95 8.19 -23.51
C TYR A 136 6.30 7.95 -22.82
N ILE A 137 6.30 7.74 -21.52
CA ILE A 137 7.51 7.46 -20.72
C ILE A 137 7.97 6.03 -20.95
N ALA A 138 7.07 5.07 -20.91
CA ALA A 138 7.37 3.64 -20.93
C ALA A 138 8.26 3.18 -22.10
N PRO A 139 8.05 3.62 -23.38
CA PRO A 139 8.87 3.15 -24.51
C PRO A 139 10.34 3.56 -24.49
N ARG A 140 10.73 4.45 -23.58
CA ARG A 140 12.14 4.91 -23.45
C ARG A 140 12.99 3.94 -22.61
N TYR A 141 12.36 2.98 -21.94
CA TYR A 141 13.04 2.01 -21.09
C TYR A 141 13.17 0.62 -21.75
N ASP A 142 14.20 -0.13 -21.38
CA ASP A 142 14.41 -1.50 -21.88
C ASP A 142 13.40 -2.48 -21.28
N ALA A 143 12.92 -2.21 -20.05
CA ALA A 143 11.88 -3.00 -19.39
C ALA A 143 10.88 -2.13 -18.66
N VAL A 144 9.62 -2.50 -18.72
CA VAL A 144 8.49 -1.86 -18.03
C VAL A 144 7.88 -2.84 -17.05
N LEU A 145 7.86 -2.47 -15.79
CA LEU A 145 7.14 -3.16 -14.73
C LEU A 145 5.90 -2.33 -14.40
N THR A 146 4.74 -2.95 -14.34
CA THR A 146 3.49 -2.28 -13.95
C THR A 146 2.77 -3.07 -12.89
N HIS A 147 2.20 -2.38 -11.90
CA HIS A 147 1.39 -3.01 -10.87
C HIS A 147 -0.08 -3.20 -11.30
N GLU A 148 -0.45 -2.78 -12.51
CA GLU A 148 -1.82 -2.81 -13.01
C GLU A 148 -1.95 -3.72 -14.24
N LEU A 149 -2.82 -4.72 -14.17
CA LEU A 149 -3.04 -5.67 -15.26
C LEU A 149 -3.53 -5.02 -16.55
N SER A 150 -4.38 -4.03 -16.44
CA SER A 150 -5.02 -3.39 -17.61
C SER A 150 -4.05 -2.60 -18.47
N THR A 151 -2.89 -2.19 -17.96
CA THR A 151 -1.90 -1.41 -18.70
C THR A 151 -0.91 -2.24 -19.51
N ILE A 152 -0.84 -3.56 -19.28
CA ILE A 152 0.12 -4.43 -19.96
C ILE A 152 -0.01 -4.36 -21.48
N GLN A 153 -1.22 -4.52 -21.99
CA GLN A 153 -1.48 -4.51 -23.43
C GLN A 153 -1.20 -3.11 -24.03
N MET A 154 -1.56 -2.05 -23.33
CA MET A 154 -1.25 -0.68 -23.73
C MET A 154 0.24 -0.47 -23.94
N TYR A 155 1.09 -0.89 -23.00
CA TYR A 155 2.54 -0.73 -23.12
C TYR A 155 3.13 -1.57 -24.27
N ARG A 156 2.62 -2.78 -24.51
CA ARG A 156 3.01 -3.60 -25.66
C ARG A 156 2.67 -2.92 -26.98
N GLU A 157 1.48 -2.38 -27.11
CA GLU A 157 1.02 -1.62 -28.27
C GLU A 157 1.80 -0.32 -28.50
N ARG A 158 2.39 0.24 -27.44
CA ARG A 158 3.30 1.38 -27.50
C ARG A 158 4.75 0.99 -27.85
N GLY A 159 5.01 -0.27 -28.17
CA GLY A 159 6.34 -0.75 -28.60
C GLY A 159 7.31 -1.06 -27.48
N CYS A 160 6.86 -1.18 -26.23
CA CYS A 160 7.72 -1.60 -25.13
C CYS A 160 8.13 -3.07 -25.33
N ALA A 161 9.43 -3.31 -25.46
CA ALA A 161 9.98 -4.63 -25.79
C ALA A 161 9.75 -5.67 -24.68
N LYS A 162 9.81 -5.24 -23.43
CA LYS A 162 9.61 -6.09 -22.25
C LYS A 162 8.63 -5.43 -21.28
N VAL A 163 7.45 -6.03 -21.15
CA VAL A 163 6.40 -5.57 -20.22
C VAL A 163 6.05 -6.70 -19.26
N VAL A 164 6.17 -6.43 -17.97
CA VAL A 164 5.98 -7.40 -16.90
C VAL A 164 4.95 -6.89 -15.90
N TYR A 165 3.95 -7.70 -15.59
CA TYR A 165 3.09 -7.45 -14.45
C TYR A 165 3.87 -7.69 -13.16
N MET A 166 4.03 -6.66 -12.38
CA MET A 166 4.79 -6.69 -11.12
C MET A 166 4.08 -5.84 -10.07
N PRO A 167 3.23 -6.43 -9.24
CA PRO A 167 2.55 -5.70 -8.18
C PRO A 167 3.56 -5.15 -7.16
N LEU A 168 3.18 -4.05 -6.50
CA LEU A 168 3.93 -3.54 -5.36
C LEU A 168 3.89 -4.54 -4.19
N ALA A 169 4.49 -4.18 -3.08
CA ALA A 169 4.60 -5.04 -1.91
C ALA A 169 4.62 -4.19 -0.63
N VAL A 170 5.09 -4.76 0.48
CA VAL A 170 5.27 -4.06 1.75
C VAL A 170 6.69 -4.19 2.28
N ASP A 171 7.15 -3.15 2.95
CA ASP A 171 8.30 -3.21 3.85
C ASP A 171 7.85 -3.76 5.21
N GLN A 172 8.07 -5.06 5.44
CA GLN A 172 7.69 -5.74 6.67
C GLN A 172 8.53 -5.34 7.89
N MET A 173 9.62 -4.61 7.71
CA MET A 173 10.39 -4.09 8.82
C MET A 173 9.75 -2.84 9.41
N ARG A 174 9.09 -2.04 8.60
CA ARG A 174 8.33 -0.85 9.03
C ARG A 174 6.87 -1.19 9.34
N PHE A 175 6.15 -1.78 8.37
CA PHE A 175 4.76 -2.20 8.53
C PHE A 175 4.70 -3.56 9.24
N LYS A 176 4.53 -3.53 10.53
CA LYS A 176 4.48 -4.73 11.40
C LYS A 176 3.52 -4.53 12.56
N PRO A 177 3.06 -5.61 13.16
CA PRO A 177 2.24 -5.53 14.37
C PRO A 177 3.00 -4.81 15.49
N MET A 178 2.30 -3.89 16.17
CA MET A 178 2.81 -3.16 17.32
C MET A 178 1.69 -2.76 18.28
N THR A 179 2.01 -2.65 19.54
CA THR A 179 1.13 -2.01 20.54
C THR A 179 1.16 -0.51 20.36
N VAL A 180 0.00 0.14 20.40
CA VAL A 180 -0.13 1.58 20.23
C VAL A 180 -0.87 2.25 21.38
N GLU A 181 -0.59 3.54 21.57
CA GLU A 181 -1.28 4.39 22.53
C GLU A 181 -2.78 4.53 22.18
N GLU A 182 -3.61 4.84 23.20
CA GLU A 182 -5.07 5.02 23.08
C GLU A 182 -5.49 6.04 22.00
N LYS A 183 -4.69 7.08 21.79
CA LYS A 183 -4.99 8.11 20.78
C LYS A 183 -5.01 7.61 19.34
N TYR A 184 -4.33 6.49 19.05
CA TYR A 184 -4.31 5.86 17.73
C TYR A 184 -5.41 4.82 17.53
N ARG A 185 -6.20 4.53 18.57
CA ARG A 185 -7.21 3.48 18.51
C ARG A 185 -8.52 3.95 17.94
N SER A 186 -9.10 3.12 17.10
CA SER A 186 -10.41 3.37 16.49
C SER A 186 -11.13 2.05 16.19
N ASP A 187 -12.44 2.10 16.08
CA ASP A 187 -13.21 0.98 15.53
C ASP A 187 -12.94 0.85 14.03
N ILE A 188 -12.94 1.99 13.34
CA ILE A 188 -12.80 2.06 11.88
C ILE A 188 -11.74 3.11 11.53
N CYS A 189 -10.80 2.73 10.66
CA CYS A 189 -9.78 3.62 10.12
C CYS A 189 -9.85 3.66 8.59
N PHE A 190 -9.62 4.85 8.02
CA PHE A 190 -9.34 5.04 6.62
C PHE A 190 -8.24 6.09 6.42
N ILE A 191 -7.22 5.79 5.63
CA ILE A 191 -6.16 6.74 5.29
C ILE A 191 -6.04 6.83 3.78
N GLY A 192 -6.30 8.02 3.23
CA GLY A 192 -6.20 8.30 1.80
C GLY A 192 -6.94 9.56 1.39
N GLN A 193 -6.63 10.04 0.19
CA GLN A 193 -7.29 11.20 -0.43
C GLN A 193 -8.77 10.92 -0.68
N ALA A 194 -9.64 11.93 -0.51
CA ALA A 194 -11.06 11.83 -0.80
C ALA A 194 -11.35 11.97 -2.31
N PHE A 195 -10.92 10.98 -3.10
CA PHE A 195 -11.35 10.89 -4.49
C PHE A 195 -12.86 10.67 -4.57
N TRP A 196 -13.49 11.05 -5.66
CA TRP A 196 -14.95 11.13 -5.74
C TRP A 196 -15.69 9.84 -5.36
N ASN A 197 -15.21 8.67 -5.77
CA ASN A 197 -15.81 7.41 -5.35
C ASN A 197 -15.70 7.16 -3.84
N ARG A 198 -14.67 7.69 -3.19
CA ARG A 198 -14.50 7.64 -1.74
C ARG A 198 -15.46 8.59 -1.04
N VAL A 199 -15.62 9.79 -1.58
CA VAL A 199 -16.62 10.77 -1.10
C VAL A 199 -18.02 10.14 -1.13
N GLU A 200 -18.42 9.57 -2.25
CA GLU A 200 -19.72 8.92 -2.43
C GLU A 200 -19.93 7.78 -1.42
N MET A 201 -18.94 6.90 -1.27
CA MET A 201 -18.96 5.78 -0.33
C MET A 201 -19.09 6.26 1.13
N PHE A 202 -18.27 7.22 1.53
CA PHE A 202 -18.27 7.71 2.90
C PHE A 202 -19.50 8.55 3.23
N ASP A 203 -20.06 9.30 2.29
CA ASP A 203 -21.35 9.97 2.45
C ASP A 203 -22.49 8.95 2.65
N ALA A 204 -22.48 7.84 1.92
CA ALA A 204 -23.52 6.81 2.05
C ALA A 204 -23.50 6.12 3.44
N ILE A 205 -22.31 5.87 4.00
CA ILE A 205 -22.17 5.23 5.32
C ILE A 205 -22.03 6.23 6.48
N ALA A 206 -22.07 7.54 6.24
CA ALA A 206 -21.88 8.57 7.26
C ALA A 206 -22.81 8.43 8.49
N PRO A 207 -24.11 8.07 8.35
CA PRO A 207 -24.98 7.85 9.50
C PRO A 207 -24.45 6.75 10.44
N TYR A 208 -23.88 5.69 9.90
CA TYR A 208 -23.28 4.61 10.67
C TYR A 208 -21.95 5.05 11.32
N LEU A 209 -21.08 5.72 10.58
CA LEU A 209 -19.78 6.17 11.09
C LEU A 209 -19.90 7.10 12.31
N LYS A 210 -20.95 7.93 12.36
CA LYS A 210 -21.21 8.83 13.50
C LYS A 210 -21.39 8.11 14.84
N THR A 211 -21.76 6.84 14.81
CA THR A 211 -22.02 6.02 16.00
C THR A 211 -20.79 5.23 16.49
N ARG A 212 -19.64 5.41 15.84
CA ARG A 212 -18.42 4.64 16.07
C ARG A 212 -17.22 5.55 16.39
N LYS A 213 -16.16 4.98 16.95
CA LYS A 213 -14.86 5.66 17.06
C LYS A 213 -14.13 5.53 15.73
N VAL A 214 -14.12 6.60 14.94
CA VAL A 214 -13.59 6.58 13.56
C VAL A 214 -12.36 7.46 13.46
N PHE A 215 -11.41 7.06 12.64
CA PHE A 215 -10.30 7.89 12.20
C PHE A 215 -10.21 7.90 10.67
N ILE A 216 -10.27 9.08 10.09
CA ILE A 216 -10.13 9.31 8.66
C ILE A 216 -9.00 10.31 8.45
N ALA A 217 -8.05 10.03 7.54
CA ALA A 217 -6.99 10.98 7.20
C ALA A 217 -6.77 11.08 5.69
N GLY A 218 -6.39 12.28 5.24
CA GLY A 218 -6.09 12.58 3.84
C GLY A 218 -6.57 13.96 3.42
N GLY A 219 -6.26 14.35 2.19
CA GLY A 219 -6.76 15.60 1.61
C GLY A 219 -8.15 15.43 0.99
N LEU A 220 -8.78 16.58 0.66
CA LEU A 220 -10.01 16.69 -0.11
C LEU A 220 -11.29 16.16 0.57
N TRP A 221 -11.26 15.82 1.86
CA TRP A 221 -12.43 15.33 2.58
C TRP A 221 -13.53 16.39 2.78
N ASP A 222 -13.19 17.67 2.64
CA ASP A 222 -14.13 18.80 2.63
C ASP A 222 -15.13 18.76 1.46
N ARG A 223 -14.91 17.91 0.46
CA ARG A 223 -15.83 17.62 -0.65
C ARG A 223 -17.10 16.85 -0.23
N MET A 224 -17.05 16.17 0.92
CA MET A 224 -18.20 15.38 1.42
C MET A 224 -19.38 16.25 1.83
N ARG A 225 -20.59 15.80 1.49
CA ARG A 225 -21.83 16.40 1.99
C ARG A 225 -21.93 16.31 3.52
N SER A 226 -21.52 15.16 4.07
CA SER A 226 -21.49 14.87 5.51
C SER A 226 -20.27 15.43 6.23
N PHE A 227 -19.43 16.23 5.59
CA PHE A 227 -18.17 16.71 6.17
C PHE A 227 -18.35 17.37 7.53
N LYS A 228 -19.34 18.28 7.67
CA LYS A 228 -19.62 18.98 8.94
C LYS A 228 -19.91 18.03 10.09
N GLU A 229 -20.59 16.92 9.81
CA GLU A 229 -20.99 15.92 10.79
C GLU A 229 -19.83 14.98 11.18
N LEU A 230 -18.94 14.68 10.24
CA LEU A 230 -17.82 13.80 10.43
C LEU A 230 -16.49 14.52 10.74
N LYS A 231 -16.45 15.85 10.66
CA LYS A 231 -15.22 16.65 10.79
C LYS A 231 -14.37 16.28 12.02
N ARG A 232 -15.00 15.93 13.15
CA ARG A 232 -14.29 15.53 14.37
C ARG A 232 -13.45 14.26 14.22
N PHE A 233 -13.73 13.44 13.22
CA PHE A 233 -13.04 12.18 12.92
C PHE A 233 -12.02 12.33 11.79
N ILE A 234 -11.99 13.49 11.12
CA ILE A 234 -11.22 13.71 9.90
C ILE A 234 -10.00 14.58 10.21
N ARG A 235 -8.83 14.03 9.94
CA ARG A 235 -7.57 14.77 9.89
C ARG A 235 -7.23 15.12 8.44
N MET A 236 -7.35 16.40 8.11
CA MET A 236 -7.04 16.90 6.77
C MET A 236 -5.53 16.91 6.50
N GLY A 237 -5.16 16.59 5.26
CA GLY A 237 -3.79 16.68 4.77
C GLY A 237 -3.01 15.36 4.84
N TRP A 238 -1.72 15.45 4.59
CA TRP A 238 -0.83 14.30 4.58
C TRP A 238 -0.60 13.73 5.99
N LEU A 239 -0.55 12.41 6.07
CA LEU A 239 -0.21 11.69 7.30
C LEU A 239 1.16 11.00 7.10
N PRO A 240 2.15 11.22 7.98
CA PRO A 240 3.43 10.53 7.93
C PRO A 240 3.25 9.01 7.98
N VAL A 241 4.15 8.28 7.32
CA VAL A 241 4.09 6.81 7.22
C VAL A 241 4.04 6.16 8.61
N GLU A 242 4.91 6.59 9.53
CA GLU A 242 4.97 6.04 10.90
C GLU A 242 3.67 6.26 11.68
N GLU A 243 2.99 7.36 11.43
CA GLU A 243 1.71 7.66 12.06
C GLU A 243 0.59 6.83 11.42
N SER A 244 0.64 6.61 10.09
CA SER A 244 -0.26 5.70 9.38
C SER A 244 -0.16 4.27 9.93
N ILE A 245 1.06 3.77 10.17
CA ILE A 245 1.32 2.46 10.76
C ILE A 245 0.67 2.34 12.15
N ARG A 246 0.79 3.38 12.99
CA ARG A 246 0.16 3.38 14.32
C ARG A 246 -1.36 3.32 14.23
N HIS A 247 -1.98 4.09 13.32
CA HIS A 247 -3.42 4.05 13.10
C HIS A 247 -3.89 2.72 12.53
N TYR A 248 -3.14 2.08 11.61
CA TYR A 248 -3.46 0.73 11.14
C TYR A 248 -3.42 -0.29 12.28
N ASN A 249 -2.40 -0.22 13.13
CA ASN A 249 -2.30 -1.10 14.30
C ASN A 249 -3.35 -0.83 15.38
N GLY A 250 -3.79 0.42 15.51
CA GLY A 250 -4.79 0.84 16.50
C GLY A 250 -6.24 0.63 16.06
N ALA A 251 -6.48 0.35 14.79
CA ALA A 251 -7.81 0.14 14.27
C ALA A 251 -8.28 -1.30 14.45
N ARG A 252 -9.57 -1.48 14.75
CA ARG A 252 -10.20 -2.80 14.70
C ARG A 252 -10.41 -3.25 13.25
N ILE A 253 -10.80 -2.32 12.38
CA ILE A 253 -11.00 -2.54 10.94
C ILE A 253 -10.44 -1.35 10.18
N VAL A 254 -9.71 -1.61 9.10
CA VAL A 254 -9.28 -0.59 8.14
C VAL A 254 -10.07 -0.77 6.83
N ILE A 255 -10.72 0.30 6.38
CA ILE A 255 -11.32 0.33 5.04
C ILE A 255 -10.22 0.64 4.03
N ASN A 256 -10.11 -0.15 2.98
CA ASN A 256 -9.21 0.09 1.86
C ASN A 256 -10.04 0.20 0.57
N LEU A 257 -10.33 1.40 0.14
CA LEU A 257 -11.08 1.69 -1.08
C LEU A 257 -10.14 2.26 -2.14
N HIS A 258 -10.02 1.58 -3.28
CA HIS A 258 -9.18 2.03 -4.39
C HIS A 258 -9.69 3.35 -4.97
N ARG A 259 -8.81 4.08 -5.64
CA ARG A 259 -9.16 5.28 -6.39
C ARG A 259 -10.02 4.89 -7.60
N THR A 260 -10.95 5.75 -8.01
CA THR A 260 -11.69 5.57 -9.26
C THR A 260 -10.77 5.68 -10.47
N THR A 261 -11.01 4.86 -11.48
CA THR A 261 -10.33 4.94 -12.79
C THR A 261 -11.14 5.74 -13.82
N GLU A 262 -12.30 6.25 -13.44
CA GLU A 262 -13.17 7.03 -14.29
C GLU A 262 -12.49 8.32 -14.74
N THR A 263 -12.40 8.51 -16.05
CA THR A 263 -11.68 9.64 -16.66
C THR A 263 -12.23 10.98 -16.19
N GLY A 264 -11.34 11.91 -15.85
CA GLY A 264 -11.71 13.25 -15.38
C GLY A 264 -12.12 13.32 -13.91
N LYS A 265 -12.18 12.20 -13.18
CA LYS A 265 -12.44 12.17 -11.74
C LYS A 265 -11.13 12.02 -10.94
N ASP A 266 -10.40 13.13 -10.83
CA ASP A 266 -9.11 13.21 -10.11
C ASP A 266 -7.98 12.33 -10.69
N ASN A 267 -8.03 11.95 -11.98
CA ASN A 267 -7.00 11.19 -12.67
C ASN A 267 -6.83 11.61 -14.13
N LYS A 268 -5.76 11.13 -14.75
CA LYS A 268 -5.41 11.32 -16.16
C LYS A 268 -5.46 9.99 -16.93
N ASN A 269 -6.41 9.13 -16.63
CA ASN A 269 -6.63 7.87 -17.31
C ASN A 269 -7.36 8.13 -18.66
N VAL A 270 -6.62 8.66 -19.62
CA VAL A 270 -7.19 9.10 -20.91
C VAL A 270 -7.69 7.95 -21.80
N LEU A 271 -7.27 6.73 -21.53
CA LEU A 271 -7.68 5.54 -22.26
C LEU A 271 -8.85 4.80 -21.60
N GLY A 272 -9.33 5.28 -20.44
CA GLY A 272 -10.43 4.64 -19.71
C GLY A 272 -10.12 3.22 -19.26
N LEU A 273 -8.86 2.89 -18.98
CA LEU A 273 -8.48 1.56 -18.56
C LEU A 273 -9.07 1.22 -17.18
N PRO A 274 -9.63 0.02 -17.01
CA PRO A 274 -10.19 -0.39 -15.71
C PRO A 274 -9.08 -0.61 -14.68
N GLY A 275 -9.37 -0.33 -13.40
CA GLY A 275 -8.49 -0.73 -12.29
C GLY A 275 -8.77 -2.17 -11.90
N ARG A 276 -7.92 -3.10 -12.29
CA ARG A 276 -8.06 -4.53 -12.03
C ARG A 276 -7.23 -5.00 -10.85
N SER A 277 -6.19 -4.25 -10.51
CA SER A 277 -5.17 -4.66 -9.55
C SER A 277 -5.33 -4.00 -8.18
N ILE A 278 -4.82 -4.68 -7.16
CA ILE A 278 -4.80 -4.19 -5.79
C ILE A 278 -3.69 -3.15 -5.58
N ASN A 279 -3.90 -2.24 -4.63
CA ASN A 279 -2.95 -1.19 -4.28
C ASN A 279 -1.95 -1.67 -3.20
N PRO A 280 -0.81 -0.97 -2.99
CA PRO A 280 0.18 -1.34 -1.97
C PRO A 280 -0.38 -1.30 -0.55
N ARG A 281 -1.38 -0.46 -0.27
CA ARG A 281 -2.04 -0.38 1.03
C ARG A 281 -2.66 -1.71 1.45
N THR A 282 -3.07 -2.55 0.50
CA THR A 282 -3.57 -3.90 0.79
C THR A 282 -2.53 -4.71 1.57
N TYR A 283 -1.27 -4.63 1.18
CA TYR A 283 -0.18 -5.32 1.87
C TYR A 283 0.22 -4.64 3.18
N GLU A 284 0.23 -3.30 3.20
CA GLU A 284 0.61 -2.50 4.36
C GLU A 284 -0.33 -2.73 5.56
N ILE A 285 -1.65 -2.73 5.32
CA ILE A 285 -2.66 -2.98 6.37
C ILE A 285 -2.55 -4.42 6.88
N ALA A 286 -2.44 -5.39 5.97
CA ALA A 286 -2.32 -6.79 6.34
C ALA A 286 -1.03 -7.07 7.14
N ALA A 287 0.09 -6.42 6.79
CA ALA A 287 1.35 -6.51 7.52
C ALA A 287 1.27 -5.97 8.96
N CYS A 288 0.35 -5.04 9.24
CA CYS A 288 0.07 -4.56 10.59
C CYS A 288 -0.78 -5.56 11.43
N GLY A 289 -1.21 -6.69 10.85
CA GLY A 289 -2.05 -7.66 11.54
C GLY A 289 -3.45 -7.13 11.85
N THR A 290 -4.01 -6.32 10.97
CA THR A 290 -5.33 -5.69 11.12
C THR A 290 -6.24 -6.12 9.97
N LEU A 291 -7.52 -6.41 10.30
CA LEU A 291 -8.49 -6.73 9.26
C LEU A 291 -8.72 -5.51 8.37
N GLN A 292 -8.65 -5.73 7.06
CA GLN A 292 -9.12 -4.75 6.09
C GLN A 292 -10.38 -5.23 5.37
N LEU A 293 -11.27 -4.29 5.09
CA LEU A 293 -12.37 -4.43 4.15
C LEU A 293 -11.99 -3.65 2.90
N THR A 294 -11.84 -4.33 1.77
CA THR A 294 -11.44 -3.71 0.50
C THR A 294 -12.49 -3.89 -0.59
N ASP A 295 -12.56 -2.95 -1.53
CA ASP A 295 -13.38 -3.13 -2.72
C ASP A 295 -12.84 -4.27 -3.60
N ARG A 296 -13.73 -4.94 -4.31
CA ARG A 296 -13.38 -6.09 -5.16
C ARG A 296 -12.46 -5.68 -6.29
N ARG A 297 -11.37 -6.43 -6.48
CA ARG A 297 -10.44 -6.32 -7.60
C ARG A 297 -10.25 -7.68 -8.26
N GLU A 298 -10.04 -7.67 -9.58
CA GLU A 298 -9.95 -8.89 -10.38
C GLU A 298 -8.76 -9.77 -9.94
N ASP A 299 -7.63 -9.16 -9.63
CA ASP A 299 -6.42 -9.86 -9.25
C ASP A 299 -6.34 -10.23 -7.75
N LEU A 300 -7.19 -9.66 -6.89
CA LEU A 300 -7.14 -9.89 -5.44
C LEU A 300 -7.09 -11.38 -5.07
N PRO A 301 -7.89 -12.29 -5.69
CA PRO A 301 -7.86 -13.70 -5.34
C PRO A 301 -6.52 -14.41 -5.58
N HIS A 302 -5.65 -13.85 -6.42
CA HIS A 302 -4.30 -14.37 -6.65
C HIS A 302 -3.35 -14.06 -5.48
N TYR A 303 -3.64 -13.02 -4.71
CA TYR A 303 -2.80 -12.55 -3.60
C TYR A 303 -3.36 -12.92 -2.23
N TYR A 304 -4.65 -12.77 -2.05
CA TYR A 304 -5.35 -13.10 -0.81
C TYR A 304 -6.65 -13.82 -1.12
N ARG A 305 -7.03 -14.77 -0.28
CA ARG A 305 -8.32 -15.47 -0.37
C ARG A 305 -9.41 -14.62 0.30
N PRO A 306 -10.36 -14.04 -0.46
CA PRO A 306 -11.50 -13.33 0.13
C PRO A 306 -12.29 -14.21 1.08
N GLY A 307 -12.75 -13.65 2.21
CA GLY A 307 -13.45 -14.35 3.27
C GLY A 307 -12.55 -15.24 4.16
N ALA A 308 -11.26 -15.37 3.84
CA ALA A 308 -10.33 -16.19 4.61
C ALA A 308 -9.07 -15.43 5.08
N GLU A 309 -8.49 -14.58 4.25
CA GLU A 309 -7.26 -13.83 4.51
C GLU A 309 -7.48 -12.31 4.43
N ILE A 310 -8.54 -11.91 3.76
CA ILE A 310 -8.98 -10.54 3.55
C ILE A 310 -10.50 -10.55 3.39
N GLU A 311 -11.16 -9.42 3.61
CA GLU A 311 -12.58 -9.30 3.35
C GLU A 311 -12.86 -8.24 2.30
N THR A 312 -13.90 -8.44 1.50
CA THR A 312 -14.26 -7.56 0.38
C THR A 312 -15.67 -7.01 0.50
N PHE A 313 -15.95 -5.92 -0.21
CA PHE A 313 -17.30 -5.38 -0.37
C PHE A 313 -17.51 -4.86 -1.81
N ALA A 314 -18.75 -4.88 -2.27
CA ALA A 314 -19.15 -4.37 -3.57
C ALA A 314 -19.68 -2.93 -3.51
N ASP A 315 -20.40 -2.60 -2.44
CA ASP A 315 -21.11 -1.33 -2.28
C ASP A 315 -21.15 -0.88 -0.81
N ALA A 316 -21.81 0.24 -0.57
CA ALA A 316 -21.91 0.86 0.74
C ALA A 316 -22.77 0.04 1.73
N GLU A 317 -23.76 -0.68 1.24
CA GLU A 317 -24.64 -1.50 2.09
C GLU A 317 -23.88 -2.74 2.58
N GLU A 318 -23.19 -3.44 1.70
CA GLU A 318 -22.33 -4.57 2.05
C GLU A 318 -21.18 -4.13 2.98
N LEU A 319 -20.53 -2.99 2.69
CA LEU A 319 -19.51 -2.42 3.56
C LEU A 319 -20.06 -2.18 4.97
N ARG A 320 -21.20 -1.49 5.10
CA ARG A 320 -21.83 -1.21 6.40
C ARG A 320 -22.17 -2.51 7.15
N ALA A 321 -22.76 -3.47 6.47
CA ALA A 321 -23.13 -4.76 7.08
C ALA A 321 -21.89 -5.52 7.60
N LYS A 322 -20.80 -5.55 6.83
CA LYS A 322 -19.55 -6.21 7.22
C LYS A 322 -18.82 -5.46 8.34
N LEU A 323 -18.84 -4.13 8.34
CA LEU A 323 -18.33 -3.33 9.46
C LEU A 323 -19.07 -3.69 10.76
N GLU A 324 -20.40 -3.74 10.72
CA GLU A 324 -21.21 -4.10 11.87
C GLU A 324 -20.94 -5.52 12.36
N TYR A 325 -20.86 -6.48 11.43
CA TYR A 325 -20.57 -7.88 11.71
C TYR A 325 -19.21 -8.04 12.39
N TYR A 326 -18.13 -7.59 11.78
CA TYR A 326 -16.78 -7.81 12.31
C TYR A 326 -16.44 -6.96 13.53
N LEU A 327 -17.18 -5.89 13.83
CA LEU A 327 -17.06 -5.18 15.11
C LEU A 327 -17.70 -5.94 16.28
N THR A 328 -18.56 -6.92 16.01
CA THR A 328 -19.21 -7.78 17.03
C THR A 328 -18.68 -9.20 17.06
N HIS A 329 -17.99 -9.66 16.00
CA HIS A 329 -17.40 -11.01 15.87
C HIS A 329 -15.88 -10.93 15.95
N GLU A 330 -15.39 -10.65 17.16
CA GLU A 330 -13.98 -10.35 17.44
C GLU A 330 -13.03 -11.48 17.04
N ASP A 331 -13.36 -12.73 17.36
CA ASP A 331 -12.50 -13.89 17.10
C ASP A 331 -12.34 -14.14 15.60
N GLU A 332 -13.44 -14.02 14.83
CA GLU A 332 -13.39 -14.16 13.38
C GLU A 332 -12.56 -13.03 12.74
N ARG A 333 -12.78 -11.79 13.20
CA ARG A 333 -12.02 -10.63 12.74
C ARG A 333 -10.53 -10.83 12.95
N ARG A 334 -10.11 -11.29 14.12
CA ARG A 334 -8.71 -11.57 14.45
C ARG A 334 -8.16 -12.71 13.61
N ALA A 335 -8.92 -13.79 13.46
CA ALA A 335 -8.49 -14.95 12.68
C ALA A 335 -8.24 -14.59 11.21
N LEU A 336 -9.09 -13.75 10.59
CA LEU A 336 -8.86 -13.25 9.24
C LEU A 336 -7.59 -12.38 9.19
N ALA A 337 -7.45 -11.44 10.11
CA ALA A 337 -6.30 -10.55 10.18
C ALA A 337 -4.97 -11.31 10.31
N LEU A 338 -4.91 -12.33 11.16
CA LEU A 338 -3.72 -13.17 11.34
C LEU A 338 -3.37 -13.97 10.08
N ARG A 339 -4.37 -14.52 9.38
CA ARG A 339 -4.12 -15.22 8.11
C ARG A 339 -3.65 -14.25 7.03
N GLY A 340 -4.20 -13.05 6.96
CA GLY A 340 -3.73 -11.98 6.07
C GLY A 340 -2.28 -11.58 6.37
N LEU A 341 -1.93 -11.36 7.64
CA LEU A 341 -0.56 -11.11 8.09
C LEU A 341 0.38 -12.23 7.65
N ARG A 342 0.03 -13.48 7.93
CA ARG A 342 0.84 -14.64 7.53
C ARG A 342 1.09 -14.67 6.02
N ARG A 343 0.03 -14.49 5.23
CA ARG A 343 0.11 -14.45 3.76
C ARG A 343 1.05 -13.35 3.28
N THR A 344 0.93 -12.16 3.86
CA THR A 344 1.77 -11.01 3.52
C THR A 344 3.24 -11.25 3.80
N LEU A 345 3.57 -11.75 4.99
CA LEU A 345 4.96 -11.99 5.38
C LEU A 345 5.64 -13.07 4.54
N VAL A 346 4.90 -14.07 4.06
CA VAL A 346 5.44 -15.15 3.22
C VAL A 346 5.64 -14.70 1.78
N ASP A 347 4.64 -14.00 1.19
CA ASP A 347 4.56 -13.86 -0.27
C ASP A 347 4.65 -12.41 -0.78
N HIS A 348 4.40 -11.40 0.07
CA HIS A 348 4.14 -10.04 -0.40
C HIS A 348 5.07 -8.98 0.19
N THR A 349 6.31 -9.36 0.48
CA THR A 349 7.36 -8.41 0.91
C THR A 349 8.15 -7.88 -0.29
N TYR A 350 8.73 -6.67 -0.18
CA TYR A 350 9.61 -6.15 -1.23
C TYR A 350 10.80 -7.06 -1.51
N THR A 351 11.34 -7.75 -0.51
CA THR A 351 12.42 -8.73 -0.74
C THR A 351 11.98 -9.84 -1.71
N ARG A 352 10.78 -10.41 -1.53
CA ARG A 352 10.21 -11.38 -2.47
C ARG A 352 10.00 -10.79 -3.86
N ARG A 353 9.52 -9.55 -3.91
CA ARG A 353 9.24 -8.86 -5.17
C ARG A 353 10.51 -8.56 -5.94
N LEU A 354 11.58 -8.11 -5.27
CA LEU A 354 12.88 -7.88 -5.91
C LEU A 354 13.54 -9.17 -6.39
N GLN A 355 13.36 -10.29 -5.69
CA GLN A 355 13.79 -11.61 -6.20
C GLN A 355 13.10 -11.93 -7.53
N GLN A 356 11.79 -11.73 -7.64
CA GLN A 356 11.03 -11.93 -8.87
C GLN A 356 11.50 -10.99 -10.00
N ILE A 357 11.75 -9.73 -9.68
CA ILE A 357 12.30 -8.74 -10.62
C ILE A 357 13.68 -9.20 -11.11
N ALA A 358 14.55 -9.63 -10.21
CA ALA A 358 15.89 -10.12 -10.54
C ALA A 358 15.84 -11.34 -11.50
N GLU A 359 14.93 -12.27 -11.27
CA GLU A 359 14.72 -13.42 -12.16
C GLU A 359 14.23 -12.99 -13.54
N VAL A 360 13.21 -12.14 -13.57
CA VAL A 360 12.62 -11.69 -14.84
C VAL A 360 13.57 -10.80 -15.64
N LEU A 361 14.32 -9.92 -15.00
CA LEU A 361 15.26 -9.00 -15.66
C LEU A 361 16.64 -9.64 -15.93
N GLY A 362 16.93 -10.79 -15.32
CA GLY A 362 18.20 -11.50 -15.48
C GLY A 362 19.34 -10.78 -14.74
N TRP A 363 19.12 -10.41 -13.48
CA TRP A 363 20.13 -9.82 -12.59
C TRP A 363 21.12 -10.86 -12.06
#